data_faf835e3eef86ae0348fe3ca44f93f5f
#
_entry.id   faf835e3eef86ae0348fe3ca44f93f5f
#
_cell.length_a   1.000
_cell.length_b   1.000
_cell.length_c   1.000
_cell.angle_alpha   90.00
_cell.angle_beta   90.00
_cell.angle_gamma   90.00
#
_symmetry.space_group_name_H-M   'P 1'
#
loop_
_entity.id
_entity.type
_entity.pdbx_description
1 polymer ?
#
loop_
_entity_poly.entity_id
_entity_poly.type
_entity_poly.pdbx_seq_one_letter_code
_entity_poly.pdbx_strand_id
1 'polypeptide(L)'
;MTKLRALRIGITIGLRSESESIWVNGIKQNALYLAKLFQHSPLGHSVMLVNTTTVALTDALPWDTKRFPARRFDDVKDALDVLIELGGQISDEQTRYLKARGTKLISYCCGPEYVQMIEAMIFRRVSGPVFINQQYDAIWVIPQVMETSAHFFSTLRRLPVREVPFVWDPMCLQASTRRLPFEGEYRPGGYANPRTGRRPKRLAVMEPNIDVLKFCLYPLLIAEQAFRIEGGDAIVHLHVTNADHLARHSPEFISIVKDLDIVRMGKASFVGRYDTPHFLSEHTDIVISHQWGLALNYFHFEVCWNGFAFIHNAHLCRELGYFYEGNDIETGVRQLLHAIRHHDNDWQGYRAKQRKAILRFLASNLGLISQYDELLADVCNP
;
A
#
# COMPACT_ATOMS: atom_id res chain seq x y z
N MET A 1 -5.91 -31.08 -19.15
CA MET A 1 -5.39 -29.75 -18.78
C MET A 1 -4.73 -29.12 -19.98
N THR A 2 -5.33 -28.10 -20.56
CA THR A 2 -4.75 -27.37 -21.71
C THR A 2 -3.52 -26.62 -21.23
N LYS A 3 -2.37 -26.91 -21.86
CA LYS A 3 -1.10 -26.27 -21.48
C LYS A 3 -1.17 -24.78 -21.80
N LEU A 4 -1.10 -23.93 -20.78
CA LEU A 4 -1.07 -22.48 -20.98
C LEU A 4 0.18 -22.13 -21.81
N ARG A 5 -0.01 -21.36 -22.88
CA ARG A 5 1.09 -20.82 -23.70
C ARG A 5 1.64 -19.52 -23.10
N ALA A 6 2.79 -19.09 -23.55
CA ALA A 6 3.27 -17.73 -23.32
C ALA A 6 2.24 -16.70 -23.84
N LEU A 7 1.94 -15.70 -23.04
CA LEU A 7 0.98 -14.63 -23.34
C LEU A 7 1.70 -13.27 -23.43
N ARG A 8 1.11 -12.38 -24.23
CA ARG A 8 1.48 -10.95 -24.28
C ARG A 8 0.52 -10.20 -23.38
N ILE A 9 1.01 -9.76 -22.22
CA ILE A 9 0.22 -9.18 -21.14
C ILE A 9 0.50 -7.68 -21.06
N GLY A 10 -0.54 -6.86 -21.20
CA GLY A 10 -0.52 -5.45 -20.88
C GLY A 10 -1.08 -5.22 -19.47
N ILE A 11 -0.44 -4.34 -18.70
CA ILE A 11 -0.94 -3.88 -17.40
C ILE A 11 -1.11 -2.37 -17.49
N THR A 12 -2.32 -1.85 -17.30
CA THR A 12 -2.53 -0.41 -17.46
C THR A 12 -1.89 0.41 -16.35
N ILE A 13 -1.38 1.58 -16.74
CA ILE A 13 -0.82 2.59 -15.84
C ILE A 13 -1.30 3.97 -16.29
N GLY A 14 -1.77 4.79 -15.35
CA GLY A 14 -2.14 6.18 -15.60
C GLY A 14 -1.08 7.11 -15.06
N LEU A 15 -0.46 7.91 -15.90
CA LEU A 15 0.51 8.92 -15.50
C LEU A 15 -0.15 10.28 -15.36
N ARG A 16 0.25 11.05 -14.34
CA ARG A 16 -0.16 12.45 -14.13
C ARG A 16 0.89 13.44 -14.62
N SER A 17 2.17 13.03 -14.62
CA SER A 17 3.30 13.78 -15.13
C SER A 17 4.42 12.84 -15.56
N GLU A 18 5.39 13.36 -16.33
CA GLU A 18 6.55 12.59 -16.83
C GLU A 18 7.53 12.15 -15.73
N SER A 19 7.50 12.82 -14.57
CA SER A 19 8.39 12.57 -13.43
C SER A 19 7.60 12.24 -12.15
N GLU A 20 6.39 11.72 -12.29
CA GLU A 20 5.55 11.40 -11.13
C GLU A 20 6.21 10.35 -10.24
N SER A 21 6.29 10.64 -8.93
CA SER A 21 6.85 9.71 -7.95
C SER A 21 6.02 8.42 -7.87
N ILE A 22 6.68 7.28 -7.79
CA ILE A 22 6.05 5.97 -7.56
C ILE A 22 5.35 5.89 -6.19
N TRP A 23 5.68 6.80 -5.29
CA TRP A 23 5.14 6.89 -3.93
C TRP A 23 3.85 7.70 -3.82
N VAL A 24 3.37 8.28 -4.93
CA VAL A 24 2.11 9.06 -4.92
C VAL A 24 0.94 8.18 -4.53
N ASN A 25 0.88 6.96 -5.08
CA ASN A 25 -0.09 5.94 -4.67
C ASN A 25 0.46 4.52 -4.90
N GLY A 26 -0.07 3.55 -4.16
CA GLY A 26 0.34 2.15 -4.28
C GLY A 26 -0.02 1.46 -5.60
N ILE A 27 -0.89 2.06 -6.43
CA ILE A 27 -1.38 1.44 -7.67
C ILE A 27 -0.24 1.26 -8.68
N LYS A 28 0.68 2.25 -8.80
CA LYS A 28 1.82 2.13 -9.72
C LYS A 28 2.82 1.06 -9.25
N GLN A 29 3.05 0.98 -7.95
CA GLN A 29 3.87 -0.09 -7.38
C GLN A 29 3.24 -1.46 -7.66
N ASN A 30 1.91 -1.57 -7.50
CA ASN A 30 1.19 -2.80 -7.79
C ASN A 30 1.37 -3.25 -9.25
N ALA A 31 1.26 -2.32 -10.22
CA ALA A 31 1.48 -2.62 -11.63
C ALA A 31 2.90 -3.18 -11.88
N LEU A 32 3.92 -2.60 -11.23
CA LEU A 32 5.30 -3.09 -11.32
C LEU A 32 5.50 -4.45 -10.65
N TYR A 33 4.90 -4.67 -9.48
CA TYR A 33 5.01 -5.95 -8.78
C TYR A 33 4.32 -7.07 -9.55
N LEU A 34 3.16 -6.79 -10.13
CA LEU A 34 2.45 -7.73 -10.97
C LEU A 34 3.21 -8.00 -12.29
N ALA A 35 3.79 -6.97 -12.90
CA ALA A 35 4.66 -7.14 -14.07
C ALA A 35 5.87 -8.02 -13.76
N LYS A 36 6.52 -7.77 -12.61
CA LYS A 36 7.65 -8.60 -12.13
C LYS A 36 7.22 -10.05 -11.92
N LEU A 37 6.06 -10.29 -11.31
CA LEU A 37 5.54 -11.63 -11.07
C LEU A 37 5.37 -12.40 -12.39
N PHE A 38 4.70 -11.82 -13.39
CA PHE A 38 4.51 -12.47 -14.69
C PHE A 38 5.82 -12.66 -15.48
N GLN A 39 6.80 -11.74 -15.32
CA GLN A 39 8.13 -11.92 -15.89
C GLN A 39 8.90 -13.12 -15.30
N HIS A 40 8.57 -13.53 -14.06
CA HIS A 40 9.15 -14.71 -13.42
C HIS A 40 8.40 -16.00 -13.73
N SER A 41 7.27 -15.94 -14.44
CA SER A 41 6.55 -17.13 -14.84
C SER A 41 7.41 -18.02 -15.75
N PRO A 42 7.48 -19.34 -15.46
CA PRO A 42 8.17 -20.29 -16.32
C PRO A 42 7.52 -20.45 -17.70
N LEU A 43 6.32 -19.90 -17.90
CA LEU A 43 5.63 -19.90 -19.18
C LEU A 43 6.22 -18.88 -20.17
N GLY A 44 7.05 -17.95 -19.69
CA GLY A 44 7.74 -16.97 -20.55
C GLY A 44 6.83 -15.88 -21.11
N HIS A 45 5.91 -15.35 -20.30
CA HIS A 45 5.05 -14.23 -20.70
C HIS A 45 5.86 -13.00 -21.12
N SER A 46 5.39 -12.33 -22.16
CA SER A 46 5.86 -10.97 -22.52
C SER A 46 4.98 -9.94 -21.81
N VAL A 47 5.57 -9.12 -20.93
CA VAL A 47 4.82 -8.21 -20.06
C VAL A 47 5.24 -6.77 -20.31
N MET A 48 4.27 -5.87 -20.42
CA MET A 48 4.50 -4.45 -20.60
C MET A 48 3.49 -3.60 -19.82
N LEU A 49 3.91 -2.41 -19.40
CA LEU A 49 3.01 -1.40 -18.87
C LEU A 49 2.36 -0.64 -20.04
N VAL A 50 1.05 -0.41 -19.95
CA VAL A 50 0.27 0.28 -20.97
C VAL A 50 -0.20 1.62 -20.41
N ASN A 51 0.42 2.71 -20.88
CA ASN A 51 -0.01 4.05 -20.49
C ASN A 51 -1.33 4.41 -21.16
N THR A 52 -2.34 4.70 -20.34
CA THR A 52 -3.69 5.09 -20.79
C THR A 52 -3.90 6.59 -20.88
N THR A 53 -2.88 7.38 -20.55
CA THR A 53 -2.93 8.87 -20.59
C THR A 53 -2.10 9.43 -21.74
N THR A 54 -2.22 10.73 -21.95
CA THR A 54 -1.44 11.46 -22.96
C THR A 54 -0.06 11.87 -22.48
N VAL A 55 0.29 11.61 -21.24
CA VAL A 55 1.60 11.93 -20.65
C VAL A 55 2.70 11.17 -21.38
N ALA A 56 3.77 11.88 -21.75
CA ALA A 56 4.90 11.29 -22.47
C ALA A 56 5.64 10.25 -21.61
N LEU A 57 6.12 9.20 -22.28
CA LEU A 57 6.96 8.18 -21.66
C LEU A 57 8.43 8.59 -21.86
N THR A 58 9.08 9.01 -20.81
CA THR A 58 10.47 9.53 -20.83
C THR A 58 11.36 8.72 -19.88
N ASP A 59 12.67 8.95 -19.94
CA ASP A 59 13.63 8.36 -18.99
C ASP A 59 13.53 8.95 -17.58
N ALA A 60 12.67 9.97 -17.37
CA ALA A 60 12.38 10.54 -16.06
C ALA A 60 11.36 9.72 -15.24
N LEU A 61 10.82 8.66 -15.83
CA LEU A 61 9.90 7.76 -15.11
C LEU A 61 10.60 7.12 -13.91
N PRO A 62 9.89 6.94 -12.77
CA PRO A 62 10.50 6.53 -11.50
C PRO A 62 10.78 5.02 -11.39
N TRP A 63 10.88 4.32 -12.50
CA TRP A 63 11.25 2.89 -12.57
C TRP A 63 12.17 2.61 -13.76
N ASP A 64 12.83 1.47 -13.73
CA ASP A 64 13.67 1.02 -14.84
C ASP A 64 12.80 0.63 -16.06
N THR A 65 12.74 1.52 -17.04
CA THR A 65 11.95 1.36 -18.28
C THR A 65 12.49 0.27 -19.21
N LYS A 66 13.74 -0.16 -19.03
CA LYS A 66 14.32 -1.30 -19.77
C LYS A 66 13.78 -2.62 -19.18
N ARG A 67 13.69 -2.70 -17.86
CA ARG A 67 13.16 -3.86 -17.17
C ARG A 67 11.63 -3.93 -17.23
N PHE A 68 10.94 -2.80 -17.08
CA PHE A 68 9.51 -2.67 -17.14
C PHE A 68 9.12 -1.72 -18.27
N PRO A 69 9.11 -2.20 -19.51
CA PRO A 69 8.82 -1.36 -20.67
C PRO A 69 7.41 -0.81 -20.57
N ALA A 70 7.28 0.50 -20.76
CA ALA A 70 6.00 1.18 -20.88
C ALA A 70 5.76 1.56 -22.34
N ARG A 71 4.54 1.43 -22.82
CA ARG A 71 4.10 1.76 -24.18
C ARG A 71 2.77 2.50 -24.13
N ARG A 72 2.47 3.30 -25.14
CA ARG A 72 1.14 3.88 -25.33
C ARG A 72 0.16 2.79 -25.74
N PHE A 73 -1.09 2.95 -25.37
CA PHE A 73 -2.14 2.00 -25.74
C PHE A 73 -2.17 1.73 -27.26
N ASP A 74 -2.11 2.77 -28.07
CA ASP A 74 -2.18 2.65 -29.54
C ASP A 74 -0.99 1.90 -30.16
N ASP A 75 0.16 1.91 -29.51
CA ASP A 75 1.36 1.22 -30.01
C ASP A 75 1.31 -0.31 -29.79
N VAL A 76 0.44 -0.79 -28.87
CA VAL A 76 0.44 -2.18 -28.43
C VAL A 76 -0.89 -2.90 -28.52
N LYS A 77 -2.00 -2.16 -28.71
CA LYS A 77 -3.38 -2.69 -28.72
C LYS A 77 -3.58 -3.90 -29.65
N ASP A 78 -2.80 -3.98 -30.74
CA ASP A 78 -2.89 -5.06 -31.72
C ASP A 78 -2.10 -6.30 -31.33
N ALA A 79 -1.23 -6.19 -30.35
CA ALA A 79 -0.32 -7.25 -29.95
C ALA A 79 -0.75 -7.99 -28.67
N LEU A 80 -1.72 -7.49 -27.91
CA LEU A 80 -2.07 -8.02 -26.60
C LEU A 80 -2.97 -9.25 -26.68
N ASP A 81 -2.63 -10.29 -25.93
CA ASP A 81 -3.50 -11.43 -25.66
C ASP A 81 -4.41 -11.12 -24.45
N VAL A 82 -3.87 -10.40 -23.44
CA VAL A 82 -4.56 -10.00 -22.20
C VAL A 82 -4.22 -8.56 -21.86
N LEU A 83 -5.22 -7.78 -21.47
CA LEU A 83 -5.03 -6.49 -20.81
C LEU A 83 -5.60 -6.52 -19.40
N ILE A 84 -4.77 -6.23 -18.40
CA ILE A 84 -5.15 -6.09 -16.99
C ILE A 84 -5.33 -4.60 -16.71
N GLU A 85 -6.57 -4.17 -16.50
CA GLU A 85 -6.89 -2.81 -16.10
C GLU A 85 -6.68 -2.66 -14.59
N LEU A 86 -5.65 -1.91 -14.21
CA LEU A 86 -5.23 -1.73 -12.83
C LEU A 86 -4.99 -0.25 -12.49
N GLY A 87 -4.01 0.37 -13.10
CA GLY A 87 -3.53 1.72 -12.74
C GLY A 87 -3.98 2.83 -13.68
N GLY A 88 -4.73 2.50 -14.71
CA GLY A 88 -5.30 3.46 -15.66
C GLY A 88 -6.51 2.86 -16.35
N GLN A 89 -7.60 3.61 -16.37
CA GLN A 89 -8.85 3.17 -17.00
C GLN A 89 -8.77 3.31 -18.52
N ILE A 90 -9.31 2.32 -19.25
CA ILE A 90 -9.52 2.40 -20.70
C ILE A 90 -10.92 2.91 -21.02
N SER A 91 -11.08 3.54 -22.18
CA SER A 91 -12.36 4.05 -22.64
C SER A 91 -13.27 2.93 -23.18
N ASP A 92 -14.55 3.25 -23.38
CA ASP A 92 -15.50 2.34 -24.03
C ASP A 92 -15.05 1.98 -25.46
N GLU A 93 -14.51 2.93 -26.20
CA GLU A 93 -13.98 2.70 -27.55
C GLU A 93 -12.80 1.73 -27.54
N GLN A 94 -11.84 1.96 -26.64
CA GLN A 94 -10.69 1.08 -26.45
C GLN A 94 -11.13 -0.33 -26.02
N THR A 95 -12.11 -0.42 -25.12
CA THR A 95 -12.70 -1.68 -24.70
C THR A 95 -13.29 -2.45 -25.88
N ARG A 96 -14.17 -1.82 -26.67
CA ARG A 96 -14.78 -2.44 -27.87
C ARG A 96 -13.73 -2.88 -28.88
N TYR A 97 -12.68 -2.07 -29.08
CA TYR A 97 -11.60 -2.40 -29.99
C TYR A 97 -10.89 -3.70 -29.56
N LEU A 98 -10.48 -3.80 -28.31
CA LEU A 98 -9.79 -4.98 -27.78
C LEU A 98 -10.68 -6.22 -27.83
N LYS A 99 -11.96 -6.10 -27.46
CA LYS A 99 -12.93 -7.20 -27.51
C LYS A 99 -13.14 -7.72 -28.93
N ALA A 100 -13.26 -6.83 -29.92
CA ALA A 100 -13.38 -7.22 -31.32
C ALA A 100 -12.17 -8.02 -31.84
N ARG A 101 -11.00 -7.85 -31.24
CA ARG A 101 -9.77 -8.59 -31.55
C ARG A 101 -9.60 -9.90 -30.74
N GLY A 102 -10.51 -10.16 -29.81
CA GLY A 102 -10.44 -11.32 -28.92
C GLY A 102 -9.46 -11.17 -27.74
N THR A 103 -8.91 -9.96 -27.52
CA THR A 103 -8.09 -9.66 -26.34
C THR A 103 -8.92 -9.84 -25.07
N LYS A 104 -8.38 -10.56 -24.08
CA LYS A 104 -9.04 -10.75 -22.79
C LYS A 104 -8.83 -9.52 -21.90
N LEU A 105 -9.92 -9.05 -21.28
CA LEU A 105 -9.92 -7.89 -20.41
C LEU A 105 -10.14 -8.31 -18.96
N ILE A 106 -9.23 -7.96 -18.08
CA ILE A 106 -9.29 -8.24 -16.65
C ILE A 106 -9.36 -6.90 -15.89
N SER A 107 -10.38 -6.73 -15.04
CA SER A 107 -10.40 -5.64 -14.06
C SER A 107 -9.69 -6.10 -12.80
N TYR A 108 -8.63 -5.40 -12.38
CA TYR A 108 -7.89 -5.69 -11.15
C TYR A 108 -8.14 -4.59 -10.11
N CYS A 109 -8.89 -4.92 -9.05
CA CYS A 109 -9.27 -3.98 -8.01
C CYS A 109 -8.44 -4.22 -6.73
N CYS A 110 -7.67 -3.21 -6.34
CA CYS A 110 -6.82 -3.27 -5.14
C CYS A 110 -7.08 -2.14 -4.14
N GLY A 111 -7.91 -1.16 -4.52
CA GLY A 111 -8.23 0.02 -3.71
C GLY A 111 -9.67 0.03 -3.18
N PRO A 112 -9.99 0.99 -2.32
CA PRO A 112 -11.31 1.15 -1.70
C PRO A 112 -12.28 1.91 -2.62
N GLU A 113 -12.42 1.49 -3.87
CA GLU A 113 -13.22 2.21 -4.89
C GLU A 113 -14.64 2.50 -4.43
N TYR A 114 -15.29 1.53 -3.76
CA TYR A 114 -16.64 1.73 -3.22
C TYR A 114 -16.70 2.92 -2.27
N VAL A 115 -15.82 2.94 -1.27
CA VAL A 115 -15.81 4.03 -0.26
C VAL A 115 -15.51 5.36 -0.92
N GLN A 116 -14.51 5.41 -1.81
CA GLN A 116 -14.15 6.64 -2.54
C GLN A 116 -15.30 7.17 -3.39
N MET A 117 -16.05 6.28 -4.05
CA MET A 117 -17.25 6.67 -4.83
C MET A 117 -18.33 7.26 -3.92
N ILE A 118 -18.63 6.61 -2.78
CA ILE A 118 -19.67 7.10 -1.86
C ILE A 118 -19.26 8.44 -1.23
N GLU A 119 -18.00 8.57 -0.79
CA GLU A 119 -17.49 9.85 -0.27
C GLU A 119 -17.53 10.97 -1.32
N ALA A 120 -17.18 10.66 -2.57
CA ALA A 120 -17.28 11.64 -3.66
C ALA A 120 -18.72 12.14 -3.87
N MET A 121 -19.71 11.25 -3.78
CA MET A 121 -21.12 11.60 -3.87
C MET A 121 -21.60 12.42 -2.66
N ILE A 122 -21.29 11.97 -1.43
CA ILE A 122 -21.75 12.59 -0.17
C ILE A 122 -21.12 13.99 -0.03
N PHE A 123 -19.81 14.10 -0.21
CA PHE A 123 -19.05 15.32 0.03
C PHE A 123 -18.88 16.18 -1.24
N ARG A 124 -19.61 15.85 -2.32
CA ARG A 124 -19.59 16.56 -3.61
C ARG A 124 -18.15 16.83 -4.11
N ARG A 125 -17.25 15.89 -3.89
CA ARG A 125 -15.92 15.96 -4.48
C ARG A 125 -16.03 15.84 -5.99
N VAL A 126 -15.38 16.72 -6.73
CA VAL A 126 -15.39 16.70 -8.20
C VAL A 126 -14.64 15.45 -8.65
N SER A 127 -15.37 14.38 -8.90
CA SER A 127 -14.93 13.23 -9.66
C SER A 127 -15.66 13.29 -11.01
N GLY A 128 -14.95 13.07 -12.12
CA GLY A 128 -15.59 12.96 -13.43
C GLY A 128 -16.64 11.84 -13.47
N PRO A 129 -17.39 11.70 -14.57
CA PRO A 129 -18.35 10.62 -14.71
C PRO A 129 -17.66 9.26 -14.53
N VAL A 130 -18.26 8.39 -13.72
CA VAL A 130 -17.76 7.04 -13.49
C VAL A 130 -18.12 6.19 -14.69
N PHE A 131 -17.11 5.71 -15.41
CA PHE A 131 -17.30 4.72 -16.47
C PHE A 131 -17.38 3.32 -15.86
N ILE A 132 -18.52 2.67 -16.04
CA ILE A 132 -18.73 1.29 -15.58
C ILE A 132 -18.57 0.36 -16.78
N ASN A 133 -17.37 -0.20 -16.92
CA ASN A 133 -17.13 -1.19 -17.95
C ASN A 133 -17.78 -2.53 -17.55
N GLN A 134 -18.67 -3.05 -18.42
CA GLN A 134 -19.36 -4.33 -18.26
C GLN A 134 -18.82 -5.41 -19.22
N GLN A 135 -17.73 -5.14 -19.92
CA GLN A 135 -17.18 -6.03 -20.95
C GLN A 135 -15.90 -6.77 -20.52
N TYR A 136 -15.62 -6.80 -19.23
CA TYR A 136 -14.50 -7.60 -18.71
C TYR A 136 -14.76 -9.10 -18.90
N ASP A 137 -13.68 -9.87 -19.06
CA ASP A 137 -13.71 -11.35 -19.03
C ASP A 137 -13.54 -11.87 -17.60
N ALA A 138 -12.89 -11.10 -16.72
CA ALA A 138 -12.74 -11.42 -15.31
C ALA A 138 -12.63 -10.15 -14.44
N ILE A 139 -13.06 -10.25 -13.18
CA ILE A 139 -12.84 -9.25 -12.15
C ILE A 139 -11.98 -9.89 -11.06
N TRP A 140 -10.75 -9.41 -10.91
CA TRP A 140 -9.83 -9.83 -9.89
C TRP A 140 -9.76 -8.82 -8.77
N VAL A 141 -9.87 -9.28 -7.54
CA VAL A 141 -9.80 -8.43 -6.35
C VAL A 141 -8.83 -9.04 -5.34
N ILE A 142 -8.05 -8.21 -4.67
CA ILE A 142 -7.22 -8.66 -3.55
C ILE A 142 -8.07 -8.96 -2.31
N PRO A 143 -7.61 -9.72 -1.31
CA PRO A 143 -8.43 -10.18 -0.17
C PRO A 143 -9.20 -9.05 0.54
N GLN A 144 -8.58 -7.91 0.82
CA GLN A 144 -9.28 -6.78 1.48
C GLN A 144 -10.44 -6.22 0.66
N VAL A 145 -10.37 -6.29 -0.67
CA VAL A 145 -11.46 -5.84 -1.56
C VAL A 145 -12.53 -6.91 -1.66
N MET A 146 -12.13 -8.20 -1.58
CA MET A 146 -13.08 -9.31 -1.48
C MET A 146 -13.98 -9.17 -0.26
N GLU A 147 -13.42 -8.86 0.91
CA GLU A 147 -14.18 -8.64 2.15
C GLU A 147 -15.12 -7.44 2.10
N THR A 148 -14.72 -6.36 1.43
CA THR A 148 -15.42 -5.07 1.54
C THR A 148 -16.32 -4.74 0.37
N SER A 149 -15.99 -5.19 -0.86
CA SER A 149 -16.59 -4.64 -2.08
C SER A 149 -16.91 -5.66 -3.16
N ALA A 150 -16.68 -6.96 -2.95
CA ALA A 150 -16.87 -7.99 -3.99
C ALA A 150 -18.28 -8.00 -4.58
N HIS A 151 -19.31 -7.98 -3.73
CA HIS A 151 -20.72 -8.00 -4.16
C HIS A 151 -21.11 -6.73 -4.92
N PHE A 152 -20.54 -5.58 -4.54
CA PHE A 152 -20.72 -4.32 -5.25
C PHE A 152 -20.19 -4.43 -6.69
N PHE A 153 -18.96 -4.89 -6.86
CA PHE A 153 -18.37 -5.05 -8.20
C PHE A 153 -19.08 -6.10 -9.03
N SER A 154 -19.40 -7.25 -8.44
CA SER A 154 -20.11 -8.35 -9.11
C SER A 154 -21.45 -7.88 -9.66
N THR A 155 -22.23 -7.16 -8.85
CA THR A 155 -23.57 -6.68 -9.24
C THR A 155 -23.46 -5.60 -10.29
N LEU A 156 -22.57 -4.63 -10.10
CA LEU A 156 -22.46 -3.45 -10.97
C LEU A 156 -21.89 -3.81 -12.35
N ARG A 157 -20.88 -4.70 -12.38
CA ARG A 157 -20.22 -5.12 -13.62
C ARG A 157 -20.78 -6.41 -14.23
N ARG A 158 -21.78 -7.04 -13.58
CA ARG A 158 -22.51 -8.22 -14.04
C ARG A 158 -21.60 -9.43 -14.31
N LEU A 159 -20.58 -9.60 -13.50
CA LEU A 159 -19.60 -10.68 -13.62
C LEU A 159 -19.17 -11.14 -12.22
N PRO A 160 -18.99 -12.45 -12.00
CA PRO A 160 -18.48 -12.93 -10.72
C PRO A 160 -17.08 -12.37 -10.44
N VAL A 161 -16.85 -12.00 -9.19
CA VAL A 161 -15.55 -11.54 -8.70
C VAL A 161 -14.72 -12.73 -8.24
N ARG A 162 -13.44 -12.71 -8.55
CA ARG A 162 -12.48 -13.71 -8.11
C ARG A 162 -11.41 -13.08 -7.23
N GLU A 163 -11.20 -13.67 -6.06
CA GLU A 163 -10.09 -13.29 -5.21
C GLU A 163 -8.75 -13.71 -5.82
N VAL A 164 -7.80 -12.79 -5.80
CA VAL A 164 -6.42 -13.02 -6.24
C VAL A 164 -5.44 -12.69 -5.12
N PRO A 165 -4.30 -13.38 -5.04
CA PRO A 165 -3.31 -13.11 -3.99
C PRO A 165 -2.79 -11.67 -4.03
N PHE A 166 -2.54 -11.11 -2.85
CA PHE A 166 -1.83 -9.84 -2.71
C PHE A 166 -0.36 -10.04 -3.06
N VAL A 167 0.20 -9.12 -3.85
CA VAL A 167 1.60 -9.15 -4.29
C VAL A 167 2.34 -7.93 -3.78
N TRP A 168 3.52 -8.15 -3.22
CA TRP A 168 4.45 -7.10 -2.83
C TRP A 168 5.89 -7.48 -3.23
N ASP A 169 6.76 -6.48 -3.34
CA ASP A 169 8.18 -6.71 -3.61
C ASP A 169 9.02 -5.55 -3.04
N PRO A 170 10.18 -5.82 -2.43
CA PRO A 170 11.02 -4.78 -1.85
C PRO A 170 11.73 -3.91 -2.89
N MET A 171 11.61 -4.17 -4.18
CA MET A 171 12.39 -3.48 -5.21
C MET A 171 12.23 -1.95 -5.21
N CYS A 172 10.99 -1.45 -5.00
CA CYS A 172 10.75 -0.01 -4.94
C CYS A 172 11.35 0.59 -3.68
N LEU A 173 11.16 -0.07 -2.54
CA LEU A 173 11.75 0.32 -1.27
C LEU A 173 13.27 0.34 -1.35
N GLN A 174 13.89 -0.71 -1.84
CA GLN A 174 15.36 -0.81 -2.00
C GLN A 174 15.91 0.26 -2.93
N ALA A 175 15.20 0.61 -4.01
CA ALA A 175 15.60 1.68 -4.91
C ALA A 175 15.61 3.05 -4.20
N SER A 176 14.63 3.33 -3.35
CA SER A 176 14.51 4.60 -2.62
C SER A 176 15.47 4.69 -1.43
N THR A 177 15.72 3.57 -0.73
CA THR A 177 16.56 3.54 0.46
C THR A 177 18.05 3.38 0.17
N ARG A 178 18.44 3.06 -1.04
CA ARG A 178 19.83 2.74 -1.42
C ARG A 178 20.86 3.77 -0.97
N ARG A 179 20.48 5.05 -0.88
CA ARG A 179 21.37 6.16 -0.47
C ARG A 179 21.21 6.56 1.00
N LEU A 180 20.27 5.95 1.72
CA LEU A 180 20.03 6.25 3.12
C LEU A 180 21.04 5.49 4.01
N PRO A 181 21.33 6.01 5.21
CA PRO A 181 22.11 5.28 6.20
C PRO A 181 21.51 3.88 6.42
N PHE A 182 22.38 2.85 6.43
CA PHE A 182 21.97 1.45 6.58
C PHE A 182 20.86 1.00 5.61
N GLU A 183 20.79 1.63 4.42
CA GLU A 183 19.75 1.37 3.42
C GLU A 183 18.32 1.55 3.99
N GLY A 184 18.16 2.49 4.92
CA GLY A 184 16.89 2.78 5.58
C GLY A 184 16.40 1.72 6.58
N GLU A 185 17.23 0.73 6.92
CA GLU A 185 16.90 -0.28 7.93
C GLU A 185 16.93 0.32 9.34
N TYR A 186 16.00 -0.14 10.17
CA TYR A 186 15.98 0.24 11.58
C TYR A 186 17.25 -0.18 12.29
N ARG A 187 17.78 0.74 13.07
CA ARG A 187 18.85 0.48 14.03
C ARG A 187 18.63 1.29 15.31
N PRO A 188 18.71 0.67 16.47
CA PRO A 188 18.70 1.41 17.72
C PRO A 188 19.84 2.43 17.74
N GLY A 189 19.52 3.73 17.92
CA GLY A 189 20.50 4.81 18.00
C GLY A 189 20.22 5.76 19.14
N GLY A 190 21.20 6.58 19.55
CA GLY A 190 21.07 7.52 20.64
C GLY A 190 21.39 6.96 22.03
N TYR A 191 21.28 7.80 23.04
CA TYR A 191 21.67 7.47 24.42
C TYR A 191 20.49 6.90 25.21
N ALA A 192 20.78 5.93 26.08
CA ALA A 192 19.82 5.47 27.07
C ALA A 192 19.58 6.56 28.13
N ASN A 193 18.33 6.69 28.57
CA ASN A 193 17.99 7.54 29.70
C ASN A 193 18.65 6.99 30.97
N PRO A 194 19.48 7.77 31.70
CA PRO A 194 20.17 7.31 32.87
C PRO A 194 19.28 6.78 33.99
N ARG A 195 18.03 7.27 34.07
CA ARG A 195 17.05 6.86 35.09
C ARG A 195 16.42 5.50 34.81
N THR A 196 16.13 5.23 33.53
CA THR A 196 15.37 4.05 33.11
C THR A 196 16.25 2.97 32.50
N GLY A 197 17.47 3.30 32.11
CA GLY A 197 18.37 2.43 31.35
C GLY A 197 17.88 2.16 29.92
N ARG A 198 16.81 2.81 29.47
CA ARG A 198 16.17 2.59 28.18
C ARG A 198 16.35 3.80 27.26
N ARG A 199 16.40 3.56 25.98
CA ARG A 199 16.41 4.61 24.97
C ARG A 199 14.98 5.14 24.74
N PRO A 200 14.75 6.46 24.88
CA PRO A 200 13.48 7.07 24.55
C PRO A 200 13.13 6.88 23.06
N LYS A 201 11.85 6.77 22.74
CA LYS A 201 11.35 6.45 21.38
C LYS A 201 10.73 7.66 20.68
N ARG A 202 10.97 7.74 19.38
CA ARG A 202 10.27 8.62 18.44
C ARG A 202 9.16 7.80 17.79
N LEU A 203 7.92 8.26 17.94
CA LEU A 203 6.74 7.63 17.39
C LEU A 203 6.33 8.31 16.09
N ALA A 204 5.81 7.54 15.14
CA ALA A 204 5.22 8.08 13.92
C ALA A 204 3.84 7.47 13.63
N VAL A 205 2.91 8.32 13.23
CA VAL A 205 1.63 7.98 12.62
C VAL A 205 1.66 8.52 11.19
N MET A 206 1.59 7.64 10.21
CA MET A 206 1.80 8.01 8.80
C MET A 206 0.57 7.69 7.93
N GLU A 207 -0.61 7.85 8.51
CA GLU A 207 -1.86 7.67 7.76
C GLU A 207 -2.03 8.80 6.72
N PRO A 208 -2.66 8.52 5.57
CA PRO A 208 -2.88 9.54 4.54
C PRO A 208 -3.90 10.62 4.93
N ASN A 209 -4.81 10.34 5.87
CA ASN A 209 -5.84 11.25 6.39
C ASN A 209 -6.73 11.88 5.30
N ILE A 210 -7.03 11.12 4.25
CA ILE A 210 -7.84 11.59 3.10
C ILE A 210 -9.21 10.90 2.98
N ASP A 211 -9.40 9.81 3.70
CA ASP A 211 -10.63 9.04 3.78
C ASP A 211 -10.83 8.44 5.18
N VAL A 212 -12.00 7.86 5.42
CA VAL A 212 -12.34 7.26 6.72
C VAL A 212 -11.59 5.96 7.02
N LEU A 213 -10.98 5.34 6.01
CA LEU A 213 -10.37 4.03 6.12
C LEU A 213 -8.97 4.06 6.76
N LYS A 214 -8.29 5.19 6.63
CA LYS A 214 -6.93 5.43 7.14
C LYS A 214 -6.83 6.80 7.76
N PHE A 215 -7.13 6.88 9.05
CA PHE A 215 -7.18 8.14 9.78
C PHE A 215 -6.38 8.08 11.09
N CYS A 216 -5.74 9.18 11.45
CA CYS A 216 -4.75 9.23 12.51
C CYS A 216 -5.30 9.17 13.94
N LEU A 217 -6.62 9.28 14.18
CA LEU A 217 -7.16 9.40 15.55
C LEU A 217 -6.91 8.18 16.42
N TYR A 218 -7.17 6.96 15.95
CA TYR A 218 -6.89 5.74 16.74
C TYR A 218 -5.42 5.61 17.09
N PRO A 219 -4.48 5.72 16.13
CA PRO A 219 -3.04 5.74 16.43
C PRO A 219 -2.64 6.83 17.43
N LEU A 220 -3.22 8.03 17.29
CA LEU A 220 -2.95 9.15 18.20
C LEU A 220 -3.43 8.85 19.63
N LEU A 221 -4.62 8.26 19.80
CA LEU A 221 -5.14 7.88 21.11
C LEU A 221 -4.34 6.74 21.76
N ILE A 222 -3.85 5.79 20.98
CA ILE A 222 -2.91 4.75 21.46
C ILE A 222 -1.62 5.40 21.96
N ALA A 223 -1.05 6.33 21.21
CA ALA A 223 0.16 7.06 21.61
C ALA A 223 -0.08 7.92 22.86
N GLU A 224 -1.22 8.60 22.94
CA GLU A 224 -1.62 9.41 24.09
C GLU A 224 -1.70 8.59 25.37
N GLN A 225 -2.39 7.47 25.32
CA GLN A 225 -2.54 6.62 26.51
C GLN A 225 -1.22 5.99 26.94
N ALA A 226 -0.37 5.57 25.99
CA ALA A 226 0.98 5.11 26.30
C ALA A 226 1.84 6.22 26.91
N PHE A 227 1.71 7.47 26.42
CA PHE A 227 2.39 8.63 26.95
C PHE A 227 1.98 8.95 28.39
N ARG A 228 0.69 8.82 28.74
CA ARG A 228 0.21 8.98 30.12
C ARG A 228 0.81 7.96 31.08
N ILE A 229 1.11 6.76 30.58
CA ILE A 229 1.68 5.67 31.41
C ILE A 229 3.20 5.81 31.56
N GLU A 230 3.94 6.01 30.47
CA GLU A 230 5.42 6.01 30.44
C GLU A 230 6.04 7.41 30.61
N GLY A 231 5.31 8.46 30.27
CA GLY A 231 5.78 9.85 30.31
C GLY A 231 6.77 10.23 29.22
N GLY A 232 7.20 11.49 29.28
CA GLY A 232 8.15 12.09 28.32
C GLY A 232 9.56 11.50 28.36
N ASP A 233 9.91 10.75 29.40
CA ASP A 233 11.20 10.07 29.53
C ASP A 233 11.33 8.84 28.61
N ALA A 234 10.19 8.25 28.22
CA ALA A 234 10.16 7.10 27.34
C ALA A 234 9.76 7.46 25.90
N ILE A 235 8.97 8.53 25.71
CA ILE A 235 8.50 9.00 24.41
C ILE A 235 9.02 10.41 24.17
N VAL A 236 9.97 10.54 23.24
CA VAL A 236 10.58 11.83 22.91
C VAL A 236 9.60 12.70 22.17
N HIS A 237 8.98 12.15 21.13
CA HIS A 237 8.09 12.88 20.25
C HIS A 237 7.21 11.94 19.44
N LEU A 238 6.01 12.42 19.07
CA LEU A 238 5.08 11.81 18.15
C LEU A 238 4.95 12.68 16.90
N HIS A 239 5.27 12.12 15.74
CA HIS A 239 5.03 12.76 14.46
C HIS A 239 3.75 12.20 13.82
N VAL A 240 2.79 13.06 13.52
CA VAL A 240 1.59 12.71 12.77
C VAL A 240 1.70 13.35 11.39
N THR A 241 2.06 12.56 10.39
CA THR A 241 2.24 13.06 9.01
C THR A 241 0.92 13.17 8.27
N ASN A 242 0.89 13.91 7.16
CA ASN A 242 -0.32 14.18 6.36
C ASN A 242 -1.47 14.78 7.19
N ALA A 243 -1.20 15.44 8.29
CA ALA A 243 -2.19 15.96 9.23
C ALA A 243 -2.13 17.48 9.43
N ASP A 244 -1.25 18.19 8.75
CA ASP A 244 -1.09 19.64 8.84
C ASP A 244 -2.35 20.39 8.43
N HIS A 245 -3.08 19.89 7.42
CA HIS A 245 -4.35 20.48 6.98
C HIS A 245 -5.45 20.30 8.03
N LEU A 246 -5.49 19.15 8.75
CA LEU A 246 -6.42 18.91 9.85
C LEU A 246 -6.13 19.87 11.01
N ALA A 247 -4.86 20.00 11.39
CA ALA A 247 -4.43 20.87 12.48
C ALA A 247 -4.62 22.37 12.19
N ARG A 248 -4.73 22.76 10.92
CA ARG A 248 -4.95 24.17 10.53
C ARG A 248 -6.41 24.50 10.23
N HIS A 249 -7.18 23.53 9.71
CA HIS A 249 -8.46 23.85 9.08
C HIS A 249 -9.65 23.00 9.58
N SER A 250 -9.45 22.01 10.46
CA SER A 250 -10.56 21.25 11.06
C SER A 250 -10.77 21.64 12.52
N PRO A 251 -11.79 22.46 12.85
CA PRO A 251 -12.12 22.81 14.22
C PRO A 251 -12.43 21.59 15.09
N GLU A 252 -13.06 20.56 14.51
CA GLU A 252 -13.39 19.32 15.20
C GLU A 252 -12.13 18.57 15.60
N PHE A 253 -11.18 18.43 14.66
CA PHE A 253 -9.91 17.78 14.93
C PHE A 253 -9.12 18.53 15.99
N ILE A 254 -9.00 19.84 15.86
CA ILE A 254 -8.32 20.71 16.83
C ILE A 254 -8.97 20.58 18.22
N SER A 255 -10.30 20.57 18.29
CA SER A 255 -11.03 20.42 19.53
C SER A 255 -10.73 19.09 20.25
N ILE A 256 -10.56 17.99 19.49
CA ILE A 256 -10.21 16.67 20.05
C ILE A 256 -8.75 16.64 20.52
N VAL A 257 -7.82 17.15 19.72
CA VAL A 257 -6.39 16.90 19.98
C VAL A 257 -5.75 17.89 20.94
N LYS A 258 -6.29 19.14 21.08
CA LYS A 258 -5.71 20.20 21.93
C LYS A 258 -5.57 19.83 23.40
N ASP A 259 -6.45 18.95 23.90
CA ASP A 259 -6.50 18.55 25.30
C ASP A 259 -5.75 17.24 25.60
N LEU A 260 -5.14 16.61 24.59
CA LEU A 260 -4.28 15.43 24.78
C LEU A 260 -2.98 15.85 25.48
N ASP A 261 -2.54 15.08 26.47
CA ASP A 261 -1.35 15.41 27.27
C ASP A 261 -0.09 15.46 26.41
N ILE A 262 0.08 14.52 25.47
CA ILE A 262 1.21 14.50 24.53
C ILE A 262 1.26 15.77 23.67
N VAL A 263 0.11 16.36 23.35
CA VAL A 263 0.00 17.62 22.58
C VAL A 263 0.27 18.82 23.49
N ARG A 264 -0.38 18.88 24.67
CA ARG A 264 -0.21 19.97 25.65
C ARG A 264 1.22 20.10 26.14
N MET A 265 1.95 19.01 26.22
CA MET A 265 3.37 18.99 26.62
C MET A 265 4.32 19.26 25.45
N GLY A 266 3.83 19.60 24.26
CA GLY A 266 4.65 19.89 23.09
C GLY A 266 5.40 18.66 22.54
N LYS A 267 4.89 17.45 22.80
CA LYS A 267 5.49 16.19 22.38
C LYS A 267 4.85 15.58 21.14
N ALA A 268 3.94 16.29 20.48
CA ALA A 268 3.33 15.88 19.23
C ALA A 268 3.43 16.99 18.18
N SER A 269 3.62 16.61 16.91
CA SER A 269 3.58 17.52 15.76
C SER A 269 2.70 16.96 14.66
N PHE A 270 1.92 17.85 14.04
CA PHE A 270 1.06 17.55 12.89
C PHE A 270 1.70 18.18 11.66
N VAL A 271 2.25 17.34 10.79
CA VAL A 271 3.09 17.80 9.68
C VAL A 271 2.52 17.34 8.33
N GLY A 272 3.01 17.92 7.25
CA GLY A 272 2.63 17.59 5.89
C GLY A 272 3.14 16.22 5.45
N ARG A 273 3.11 16.00 4.14
CA ARG A 273 3.59 14.75 3.53
C ARG A 273 5.11 14.74 3.41
N TYR A 274 5.71 13.61 3.73
CA TYR A 274 7.13 13.35 3.58
C TYR A 274 7.39 12.14 2.70
N ASP A 275 8.61 12.04 2.18
CA ASP A 275 9.13 10.79 1.63
C ASP A 275 9.25 9.77 2.77
N THR A 276 8.50 8.69 2.64
CA THR A 276 8.31 7.72 3.74
C THR A 276 9.61 7.06 4.19
N PRO A 277 10.44 6.46 3.31
CA PRO A 277 11.67 5.79 3.73
C PRO A 277 12.66 6.74 4.41
N HIS A 278 12.77 7.96 3.91
CA HIS A 278 13.65 8.98 4.48
C HIS A 278 13.17 9.38 5.88
N PHE A 279 11.89 9.69 6.02
CA PHE A 279 11.28 10.05 7.30
C PHE A 279 11.43 8.95 8.36
N LEU A 280 11.20 7.69 7.96
CA LEU A 280 11.35 6.54 8.86
C LEU A 280 12.79 6.44 9.36
N SER A 281 13.78 6.54 8.50
CA SER A 281 15.20 6.38 8.87
C SER A 281 15.70 7.49 9.80
N GLU A 282 15.21 8.72 9.66
CA GLU A 282 15.72 9.87 10.40
C GLU A 282 14.92 10.21 11.66
N HIS A 283 13.60 9.99 11.63
CA HIS A 283 12.70 10.55 12.65
C HIS A 283 11.86 9.51 13.39
N THR A 284 12.03 8.20 13.10
CA THR A 284 11.10 7.19 13.62
C THR A 284 11.82 6.03 14.28
N ASP A 285 11.25 5.53 15.36
CA ASP A 285 11.63 4.27 16.00
C ASP A 285 10.47 3.27 15.98
N ILE A 286 9.23 3.76 16.17
CA ILE A 286 8.01 2.95 16.22
C ILE A 286 6.93 3.60 15.36
N VAL A 287 6.28 2.83 14.53
CA VAL A 287 5.13 3.24 13.72
C VAL A 287 3.85 2.71 14.33
N ILE A 288 2.82 3.56 14.41
CA ILE A 288 1.49 3.18 14.86
C ILE A 288 0.51 3.41 13.70
N SER A 289 -0.28 2.41 13.36
CA SER A 289 -1.24 2.44 12.25
C SER A 289 -2.58 1.83 12.67
N HIS A 290 -3.65 2.30 12.04
CA HIS A 290 -4.99 1.79 12.20
C HIS A 290 -5.72 1.71 10.86
N GLN A 291 -6.46 0.62 10.65
CA GLN A 291 -7.14 0.34 9.40
C GLN A 291 -8.61 0.03 9.61
N TRP A 292 -9.44 0.54 8.69
CA TRP A 292 -10.85 0.19 8.54
C TRP A 292 -11.04 -0.43 7.15
N GLY A 293 -11.01 -1.78 7.07
CA GLY A 293 -11.23 -2.48 5.80
C GLY A 293 -10.11 -2.38 4.76
N LEU A 294 -8.89 -1.91 5.12
CA LEU A 294 -7.72 -1.87 4.25
C LEU A 294 -6.51 -2.52 4.90
N ALA A 295 -6.64 -3.79 5.25
CA ALA A 295 -5.65 -4.53 6.02
C ALA A 295 -4.36 -4.87 5.25
N LEU A 296 -4.36 -4.80 3.91
CA LEU A 296 -3.17 -5.01 3.08
C LEU A 296 -2.70 -3.68 2.50
N ASN A 297 -1.60 -3.15 3.04
CA ASN A 297 -1.02 -1.88 2.61
C ASN A 297 0.49 -2.05 2.43
N TYR A 298 1.04 -1.59 1.32
CA TYR A 298 2.48 -1.67 1.03
C TYR A 298 3.33 -1.06 2.13
N PHE A 299 2.88 0.06 2.71
CA PHE A 299 3.53 0.69 3.84
C PHE A 299 3.78 -0.25 5.03
N HIS A 300 2.82 -1.14 5.36
CA HIS A 300 3.00 -2.12 6.44
C HIS A 300 4.18 -3.07 6.15
N PHE A 301 4.29 -3.50 4.90
CA PHE A 301 5.38 -4.38 4.46
C PHE A 301 6.72 -3.65 4.45
N GLU A 302 6.75 -2.40 4.03
CA GLU A 302 7.96 -1.56 4.01
C GLU A 302 8.50 -1.32 5.41
N VAL A 303 7.64 -0.94 6.36
CA VAL A 303 8.00 -0.73 7.77
C VAL A 303 8.57 -2.02 8.38
N CYS A 304 7.88 -3.14 8.19
CA CYS A 304 8.29 -4.44 8.73
C CYS A 304 9.54 -5.00 8.05
N TRP A 305 9.68 -4.84 6.73
CA TRP A 305 10.86 -5.27 5.97
C TRP A 305 12.14 -4.60 6.46
N ASN A 306 12.05 -3.31 6.76
CA ASN A 306 13.16 -2.52 7.28
C ASN A 306 13.35 -2.67 8.80
N GLY A 307 12.49 -3.42 9.49
CA GLY A 307 12.65 -3.80 10.89
C GLY A 307 12.20 -2.75 11.90
N PHE A 308 11.45 -1.73 11.51
CA PHE A 308 10.82 -0.80 12.46
C PHE A 308 9.73 -1.50 13.27
N ALA A 309 9.60 -1.16 14.55
CA ALA A 309 8.47 -1.63 15.33
C ALA A 309 7.17 -1.09 14.74
N PHE A 310 6.21 -1.98 14.49
CA PHE A 310 4.97 -1.64 13.82
C PHE A 310 3.76 -2.10 14.63
N ILE A 311 3.00 -1.16 15.18
CA ILE A 311 1.78 -1.39 15.96
C ILE A 311 0.59 -1.23 15.02
N HIS A 312 -0.26 -2.26 14.87
CA HIS A 312 -1.33 -2.22 13.88
C HIS A 312 -2.49 -3.20 14.17
N ASN A 313 -3.64 -2.95 13.51
CA ASN A 313 -4.83 -3.82 13.54
C ASN A 313 -5.12 -4.53 12.21
N ALA A 314 -4.17 -4.59 11.30
CA ALA A 314 -4.32 -5.17 9.97
C ALA A 314 -4.42 -6.70 10.03
N HIS A 315 -5.63 -7.25 10.08
CA HIS A 315 -5.91 -8.67 10.33
C HIS A 315 -5.43 -9.63 9.23
N LEU A 316 -5.37 -9.19 7.96
CA LEU A 316 -4.88 -10.01 6.83
C LEU A 316 -3.36 -10.21 6.82
N CYS A 317 -2.64 -9.47 7.67
CA CYS A 317 -1.20 -9.62 7.89
C CYS A 317 -0.86 -9.55 9.39
N ARG A 318 -1.69 -10.17 10.22
CA ARG A 318 -1.57 -10.17 11.70
C ARG A 318 -0.26 -10.73 12.24
N GLU A 319 0.45 -11.53 11.45
CA GLU A 319 1.78 -12.07 11.77
C GLU A 319 2.90 -11.05 11.66
N LEU A 320 2.65 -9.90 11.03
CA LEU A 320 3.60 -8.79 10.98
C LEU A 320 3.51 -7.95 12.26
N GLY A 321 4.56 -7.24 12.56
CA GLY A 321 4.59 -6.23 13.62
C GLY A 321 4.15 -6.72 15.00
N TYR A 322 3.47 -5.82 15.69
CA TYR A 322 2.81 -5.97 16.98
C TYR A 322 1.31 -5.73 16.77
N PHE A 323 0.60 -6.81 16.54
CA PHE A 323 -0.82 -6.78 16.16
C PHE A 323 -1.75 -6.52 17.37
N TYR A 324 -2.80 -5.73 17.17
CA TYR A 324 -3.94 -5.62 18.08
C TYR A 324 -5.27 -5.81 17.32
N GLU A 325 -6.29 -6.33 17.99
CA GLU A 325 -7.55 -6.71 17.34
C GLU A 325 -8.48 -5.50 17.17
N GLY A 326 -9.12 -5.40 16.03
CA GLY A 326 -10.21 -4.46 15.75
C GLY A 326 -9.86 -3.00 16.11
N ASN A 327 -10.70 -2.39 16.94
CA ASN A 327 -10.57 -1.01 17.42
C ASN A 327 -10.15 -0.95 18.90
N ASP A 328 -9.54 -2.02 19.43
CA ASP A 328 -9.15 -2.12 20.84
C ASP A 328 -7.90 -1.30 21.14
N ILE A 329 -8.13 -0.04 21.57
CA ILE A 329 -7.07 0.89 21.97
C ILE A 329 -6.22 0.32 23.10
N GLU A 330 -6.81 -0.34 24.10
CA GLU A 330 -6.06 -0.85 25.25
C GLU A 330 -5.06 -1.94 24.84
N THR A 331 -5.46 -2.84 23.95
CA THR A 331 -4.53 -3.82 23.38
C THR A 331 -3.47 -3.13 22.53
N GLY A 332 -3.84 -2.12 21.73
CA GLY A 332 -2.89 -1.29 20.99
C GLY A 332 -1.85 -0.64 21.90
N VAL A 333 -2.27 -0.11 23.04
CA VAL A 333 -1.39 0.48 24.06
C VAL A 333 -0.45 -0.58 24.64
N ARG A 334 -0.97 -1.77 25.00
CA ARG A 334 -0.11 -2.87 25.50
C ARG A 334 0.98 -3.25 24.49
N GLN A 335 0.64 -3.32 23.21
CA GLN A 335 1.61 -3.61 22.14
C GLN A 335 2.64 -2.49 21.99
N LEU A 336 2.22 -1.22 22.06
CA LEU A 336 3.11 -0.07 21.99
C LEU A 336 4.08 -0.06 23.19
N LEU A 337 3.59 -0.26 24.41
CA LEU A 337 4.41 -0.33 25.61
C LEU A 337 5.39 -1.49 25.55
N HIS A 338 4.97 -2.64 25.03
CA HIS A 338 5.87 -3.78 24.81
C HIS A 338 6.99 -3.42 23.82
N ALA A 339 6.65 -2.79 22.71
CA ALA A 339 7.65 -2.35 21.71
C ALA A 339 8.61 -1.30 22.27
N ILE A 340 8.13 -0.30 23.04
CA ILE A 340 8.96 0.70 23.70
C ILE A 340 10.00 0.03 24.60
N ARG A 341 9.60 -1.00 25.34
CA ARG A 341 10.42 -1.65 26.36
C ARG A 341 11.38 -2.70 25.81
N HIS A 342 11.02 -3.38 24.72
CA HIS A 342 11.68 -4.63 24.32
C HIS A 342 12.16 -4.68 22.88
N HIS A 343 11.67 -3.84 21.95
CA HIS A 343 12.02 -3.96 20.54
C HIS A 343 13.53 -3.87 20.27
N ASP A 344 14.24 -2.98 20.95
CA ASP A 344 15.69 -2.80 20.77
C ASP A 344 16.51 -4.01 21.22
N ASN A 345 15.96 -4.87 22.09
CA ASN A 345 16.68 -6.00 22.66
C ASN A 345 16.98 -7.09 21.61
N ASP A 346 16.08 -7.24 20.61
CA ASP A 346 16.22 -8.21 19.52
C ASP A 346 15.65 -7.68 18.20
N TRP A 347 15.99 -6.46 17.83
CA TRP A 347 15.52 -5.85 16.59
C TRP A 347 15.95 -6.63 15.33
N GLN A 348 17.11 -7.30 15.35
CA GLN A 348 17.60 -8.12 14.24
C GLN A 348 16.78 -9.40 14.07
N GLY A 349 16.49 -10.09 15.16
CA GLY A 349 15.62 -11.26 15.16
C GLY A 349 14.18 -10.89 14.75
N TYR A 350 13.66 -9.76 15.25
CA TYR A 350 12.39 -9.22 14.81
C TYR A 350 12.38 -9.00 13.28
N ARG A 351 13.36 -8.27 12.74
CA ARG A 351 13.45 -8.02 11.29
C ARG A 351 13.53 -9.31 10.48
N ALA A 352 14.33 -10.27 10.91
CA ALA A 352 14.45 -11.58 10.25
C ALA A 352 13.10 -12.32 10.22
N LYS A 353 12.36 -12.31 11.34
CA LYS A 353 11.00 -12.87 11.43
C LYS A 353 10.03 -12.18 10.48
N GLN A 354 10.05 -10.82 10.43
CA GLN A 354 9.19 -10.06 9.53
C GLN A 354 9.47 -10.41 8.06
N ARG A 355 10.73 -10.40 7.65
CA ARG A 355 11.12 -10.75 6.28
C ARG A 355 10.67 -12.17 5.92
N LYS A 356 10.85 -13.13 6.82
CA LYS A 356 10.37 -14.50 6.60
C LYS A 356 8.86 -14.57 6.39
N ALA A 357 8.07 -13.84 7.18
CA ALA A 357 6.61 -13.79 7.01
C ALA A 357 6.20 -13.15 5.69
N ILE A 358 6.96 -12.14 5.23
CA ILE A 358 6.69 -11.42 3.98
C ILE A 358 7.03 -12.25 2.73
N LEU A 359 7.91 -13.26 2.80
CA LEU A 359 8.33 -14.06 1.63
C LEU A 359 7.16 -14.62 0.81
N ARG A 360 6.04 -14.93 1.45
CA ARG A 360 4.85 -15.47 0.76
C ARG A 360 4.18 -14.46 -0.19
N PHE A 361 4.43 -13.16 -0.03
CA PHE A 361 3.85 -12.09 -0.84
C PHE A 361 4.77 -11.61 -1.96
N LEU A 362 6.01 -12.11 -2.03
CA LEU A 362 6.99 -11.62 -2.99
C LEU A 362 6.60 -11.97 -4.43
N ALA A 363 6.78 -11.04 -5.34
CA ALA A 363 6.58 -11.23 -6.78
C ALA A 363 7.41 -12.39 -7.37
N SER A 364 8.46 -12.83 -6.68
CA SER A 364 9.30 -13.99 -7.04
C SER A 364 8.87 -15.30 -6.36
N ASN A 365 7.80 -15.31 -5.57
CA ASN A 365 7.31 -16.52 -4.90
C ASN A 365 6.68 -17.46 -5.93
N LEU A 366 7.21 -18.66 -6.05
CA LEU A 366 6.75 -19.65 -7.04
C LEU A 366 5.29 -20.05 -6.86
N GLY A 367 4.80 -20.10 -5.62
CA GLY A 367 3.39 -20.40 -5.34
C GLY A 367 2.45 -19.28 -5.84
N LEU A 368 2.85 -18.01 -5.68
CA LEU A 368 2.09 -16.89 -6.25
C LEU A 368 2.12 -16.90 -7.78
N ILE A 369 3.27 -17.15 -8.38
CA ILE A 369 3.43 -17.22 -9.83
C ILE A 369 2.49 -18.29 -10.39
N SER A 370 2.50 -19.51 -9.82
CA SER A 370 1.61 -20.61 -10.25
C SER A 370 0.14 -20.23 -10.15
N GLN A 371 -0.29 -19.61 -9.04
CA GLN A 371 -1.67 -19.17 -8.86
C GLN A 371 -2.10 -18.13 -9.91
N TYR A 372 -1.24 -17.16 -10.24
CA TYR A 372 -1.54 -16.18 -11.27
C TYR A 372 -1.52 -16.78 -12.68
N ASP A 373 -0.66 -17.74 -12.96
CA ASP A 373 -0.67 -18.48 -14.23
C ASP A 373 -1.97 -19.29 -14.40
N GLU A 374 -2.48 -19.94 -13.33
CA GLU A 374 -3.76 -20.62 -13.32
C GLU A 374 -4.93 -19.64 -13.54
N LEU A 375 -4.91 -18.47 -12.88
CA LEU A 375 -5.90 -17.42 -13.08
C LEU A 375 -5.95 -16.93 -14.53
N LEU A 376 -4.79 -16.77 -15.17
CA LEU A 376 -4.70 -16.42 -16.60
C LEU A 376 -5.23 -17.55 -17.48
N ALA A 377 -4.92 -18.82 -17.14
CA ALA A 377 -5.43 -19.98 -17.86
C ALA A 377 -6.95 -20.01 -17.90
N ASP A 378 -7.58 -19.78 -16.74
CA ASP A 378 -9.05 -19.77 -16.61
C ASP A 378 -9.71 -18.66 -17.45
N VAL A 379 -9.05 -17.52 -17.59
CA VAL A 379 -9.56 -16.39 -18.41
C VAL A 379 -9.37 -16.65 -19.91
N CYS A 380 -8.24 -17.24 -20.28
CA CYS A 380 -7.88 -17.44 -21.68
C CYS A 380 -8.50 -18.71 -22.30
N ASN A 381 -8.81 -19.73 -21.47
CA ASN A 381 -9.39 -21.01 -21.91
C ASN A 381 -10.64 -21.33 -21.07
N PRO A 382 -11.72 -20.54 -21.20
CA PRO A 382 -12.94 -20.70 -20.42
C PRO A 382 -13.69 -22.00 -20.75
#